data_ad6eb9ea2f7798a0e863cfc13e6f8b2a
#
_entry.id   ad6eb9ea2f7798a0e863cfc13e6f8b2a
#
_cell.length_a   1.000
_cell.length_b   1.000
_cell.length_c   1.000
_cell.angle_alpha   90.00
_cell.angle_beta   90.00
_cell.angle_gamma   90.00
#
_symmetry.space_group_name_H-M   'P 1'
#
loop_
_entity.id
_entity.type
_entity.pdbx_description
1 polymer ?
#
loop_
_entity_poly.entity_id
_entity_poly.type
_entity_poly.pdbx_seq_one_letter_code
_entity_poly.pdbx_strand_id
1 'polypeptide(L)'
;MSDATNALVTGPPRSGKTTALKRTVSRLLEDGYAVGGLSSPECREAGRRVGFDIVDVASGERAVMARVDGVSEADGASNGRDEPCESGASAPTIGKYTVDASVVDRLAGRALPSAVDDADCVVIDEIAPMQLESDRFVREATRALELSTPVLAAITLDATDGFLGAVKNRSDTERFVIEPDARDALPETLAEWVRSRIRPR
;
A
#
# COMPACT_ATOMS: atom_id res chain seq x y z
N MET A 1 -2.95 -13.93 -23.60
CA MET A 1 -2.97 -12.81 -22.66
C MET A 1 -3.34 -13.39 -21.31
N SER A 2 -2.64 -13.05 -20.25
CA SER A 2 -2.98 -13.48 -18.88
C SER A 2 -4.32 -12.86 -18.48
N ASP A 3 -5.24 -13.67 -17.92
CA ASP A 3 -6.52 -13.16 -17.38
C ASP A 3 -6.34 -12.54 -15.97
N ALA A 4 -5.09 -12.31 -15.55
CA ALA A 4 -4.77 -11.74 -14.26
C ALA A 4 -5.30 -10.30 -14.15
N THR A 5 -6.00 -10.03 -13.05
CA THR A 5 -6.50 -8.68 -12.67
C THR A 5 -5.62 -8.01 -11.63
N ASN A 6 -4.70 -8.76 -11.01
CA ASN A 6 -3.85 -8.30 -9.94
C ASN A 6 -2.38 -8.34 -10.34
N ALA A 7 -1.66 -7.22 -10.28
CA ALA A 7 -0.22 -7.13 -10.45
C ALA A 7 0.47 -7.04 -9.09
N LEU A 8 1.33 -8.02 -8.79
CA LEU A 8 2.12 -8.04 -7.55
C LEU A 8 3.57 -7.67 -7.84
N VAL A 9 3.97 -6.49 -7.39
CA VAL A 9 5.36 -6.03 -7.47
C VAL A 9 6.12 -6.54 -6.25
N THR A 10 7.13 -7.35 -6.47
CA THR A 10 7.92 -7.95 -5.40
C THR A 10 9.43 -7.73 -5.62
N GLY A 11 10.20 -7.88 -4.57
CA GLY A 11 11.65 -7.71 -4.60
C GLY A 11 12.20 -7.47 -3.19
N PRO A 12 13.54 -7.49 -3.05
CA PRO A 12 14.19 -7.26 -1.76
C PRO A 12 13.76 -5.94 -1.11
N PRO A 13 13.95 -5.79 0.19
CA PRO A 13 13.81 -4.48 0.84
C PRO A 13 14.68 -3.43 0.14
N ARG A 14 14.12 -2.22 -0.07
CA ARG A 14 14.78 -1.10 -0.77
C ARG A 14 15.09 -1.33 -2.25
N SER A 15 14.51 -2.33 -2.89
CA SER A 15 14.66 -2.56 -4.34
C SER A 15 13.98 -1.47 -5.19
N GLY A 16 13.09 -0.67 -4.61
CA GLY A 16 12.38 0.41 -5.32
C GLY A 16 10.92 0.12 -5.64
N LYS A 17 10.28 -0.87 -5.00
CA LYS A 17 8.83 -1.20 -5.18
C LYS A 17 7.94 0.03 -5.11
N THR A 18 8.00 0.75 -3.98
CA THR A 18 7.26 2.01 -3.78
C THR A 18 7.54 3.06 -4.87
N THR A 19 8.80 3.19 -5.29
CA THR A 19 9.18 4.13 -6.35
C THR A 19 8.57 3.72 -7.69
N ALA A 20 8.59 2.43 -8.03
CA ALA A 20 7.99 1.92 -9.25
C ALA A 20 6.47 2.16 -9.25
N LEU A 21 5.77 1.80 -8.16
CA LEU A 21 4.33 2.04 -8.04
C LEU A 21 3.97 3.53 -8.12
N LYS A 22 4.70 4.42 -7.42
CA LYS A 22 4.47 5.88 -7.50
C LYS A 22 4.63 6.42 -8.91
N ARG A 23 5.68 6.00 -9.64
CA ARG A 23 5.90 6.40 -11.04
C ARG A 23 4.80 5.85 -11.96
N THR A 24 4.32 4.62 -11.72
CA THR A 24 3.18 4.05 -12.44
C THR A 24 1.91 4.85 -12.21
N VAL A 25 1.60 5.16 -10.94
CA VAL A 25 0.45 5.99 -10.55
C VAL A 25 0.50 7.35 -11.26
N SER A 26 1.66 8.04 -11.24
CA SER A 26 1.82 9.32 -11.93
C SER A 26 1.49 9.23 -13.42
N ARG A 27 1.97 8.18 -14.12
CA ARG A 27 1.66 7.95 -15.53
C ARG A 27 0.17 7.74 -15.79
N LEU A 28 -0.47 6.90 -14.98
CA LEU A 28 -1.91 6.64 -15.12
C LEU A 28 -2.74 7.91 -14.90
N LEU A 29 -2.38 8.74 -13.93
CA LEU A 29 -3.03 10.04 -13.68
C LEU A 29 -2.79 11.02 -14.83
N GLU A 30 -1.58 11.08 -15.40
CA GLU A 30 -1.25 11.88 -16.58
C GLU A 30 -2.05 11.45 -17.82
N ASP A 31 -2.36 10.16 -17.93
CA ASP A 31 -3.22 9.60 -18.99
C ASP A 31 -4.72 9.81 -18.72
N GLY A 32 -5.09 10.40 -17.59
CA GLY A 32 -6.47 10.73 -17.24
C GLY A 32 -7.24 9.60 -16.53
N TYR A 33 -6.57 8.52 -16.10
CA TYR A 33 -7.20 7.45 -15.32
C TYR A 33 -7.34 7.85 -13.85
N ALA A 34 -8.44 7.44 -13.22
CA ALA A 34 -8.62 7.58 -11.79
C ALA A 34 -7.87 6.47 -11.04
N VAL A 35 -7.02 6.84 -10.08
CA VAL A 35 -6.27 5.90 -9.25
C VAL A 35 -6.57 6.16 -7.78
N GLY A 36 -6.92 5.12 -7.04
CA GLY A 36 -7.19 5.19 -5.61
C GLY A 36 -6.49 4.07 -4.84
N GLY A 37 -6.66 4.04 -3.53
CA GLY A 37 -6.09 3.02 -2.66
C GLY A 37 -5.14 3.58 -1.61
N LEU A 38 -4.16 2.80 -1.19
CA LEU A 38 -3.27 3.12 -0.07
C LEU A 38 -1.79 3.10 -0.47
N SER A 39 -1.03 4.01 0.12
CA SER A 39 0.45 4.02 0.07
C SER A 39 1.01 4.18 1.47
N SER A 40 2.15 3.51 1.75
CA SER A 40 2.79 3.51 3.07
C SER A 40 4.23 4.03 2.99
N PRO A 41 4.43 5.34 2.80
CA PRO A 41 5.76 5.93 2.66
C PRO A 41 6.55 5.90 3.97
N GLU A 42 7.88 5.70 3.84
CA GLU A 42 8.80 5.84 4.97
C GLU A 42 8.84 7.29 5.48
N CYS A 43 8.81 7.45 6.81
CA CYS A 43 9.12 8.71 7.48
C CYS A 43 10.59 8.75 7.86
N ARG A 44 11.26 9.86 7.54
CA ARG A 44 12.68 10.04 7.81
C ARG A 44 12.94 11.36 8.52
N GLU A 45 13.79 11.29 9.56
CA GLU A 45 14.32 12.45 10.27
C GLU A 45 15.85 12.40 10.24
N ALA A 46 16.49 13.49 9.87
CA ALA A 46 17.94 13.57 9.68
C ALA A 46 18.52 12.38 8.85
N GLY A 47 17.80 11.97 7.81
CA GLY A 47 18.17 10.84 6.95
C GLY A 47 17.91 9.44 7.52
N ARG A 48 17.54 9.32 8.80
CA ARG A 48 17.20 8.05 9.45
C ARG A 48 15.72 7.77 9.29
N ARG A 49 15.36 6.51 9.03
CA ARG A 49 13.96 6.09 9.03
C ARG A 49 13.45 5.98 10.48
N VAL A 50 12.45 6.78 10.80
CA VAL A 50 11.82 6.85 12.13
C VAL A 50 10.45 6.20 12.18
N GLY A 51 9.85 5.91 11.01
CA GLY A 51 8.54 5.29 10.95
C GLY A 51 8.00 5.14 9.54
N PHE A 52 6.69 4.96 9.50
CA PHE A 52 5.90 4.87 8.27
C PHE A 52 4.60 5.64 8.47
N ASP A 53 4.18 6.33 7.43
CA ASP A 53 2.83 6.85 7.36
C ASP A 53 1.97 5.93 6.52
N ILE A 54 0.65 6.16 6.54
CA ILE A 54 -0.31 5.61 5.60
C ILE A 54 -1.01 6.78 4.92
N VAL A 55 -1.21 6.66 3.62
CA VAL A 55 -1.75 7.74 2.77
C VAL A 55 -2.85 7.17 1.89
N ASP A 56 -4.00 7.82 1.89
CA ASP A 56 -5.03 7.61 0.88
C ASP A 56 -4.57 8.26 -0.44
N VAL A 57 -4.41 7.46 -1.47
CA VAL A 57 -3.84 7.89 -2.76
C VAL A 57 -4.74 8.90 -3.48
N ALA A 58 -6.06 8.75 -3.37
CA ALA A 58 -7.02 9.60 -4.06
C ALA A 58 -7.19 10.97 -3.38
N SER A 59 -7.34 11.00 -2.05
CA SER A 59 -7.57 12.24 -1.31
C SER A 59 -6.29 12.93 -0.85
N GLY A 60 -5.19 12.19 -0.75
CA GLY A 60 -3.93 12.66 -0.14
C GLY A 60 -3.97 12.71 1.39
N GLU A 61 -5.06 12.26 2.05
CA GLU A 61 -5.10 12.18 3.51
C GLU A 61 -3.99 11.27 4.02
N ARG A 62 -3.28 11.76 5.04
CA ARG A 62 -2.09 11.12 5.58
C ARG A 62 -2.18 11.02 7.10
N ALA A 63 -1.74 9.89 7.65
CA ALA A 63 -1.61 9.69 9.08
C ALA A 63 -0.38 8.83 9.40
N VAL A 64 0.09 8.94 10.65
CA VAL A 64 1.20 8.12 11.14
C VAL A 64 0.71 6.70 11.39
N MET A 65 1.28 5.71 10.69
CA MET A 65 0.96 4.30 10.87
C MET A 65 1.87 3.62 11.89
N ALA A 66 3.16 3.94 11.88
CA ALA A 66 4.12 3.30 12.76
C ALA A 66 5.31 4.21 13.08
N ARG A 67 5.83 4.14 14.31
CA ARG A 67 7.02 4.88 14.77
C ARG A 67 7.96 3.98 15.56
N VAL A 68 9.23 4.37 15.59
CA VAL A 68 10.23 3.78 16.48
C VAL A 68 9.96 4.29 17.89
N ASP A 69 9.93 3.39 18.89
CA ASP A 69 9.73 3.76 20.28
C ASP A 69 10.80 4.78 20.75
N GLY A 70 10.36 5.80 21.47
CA GLY A 70 11.23 6.85 22.03
C GLY A 70 11.52 8.04 21.09
N VAL A 71 10.96 8.10 19.89
CA VAL A 71 10.94 9.31 19.07
C VAL A 71 9.64 10.05 19.34
N SER A 72 9.65 10.97 20.31
CA SER A 72 8.53 11.87 20.54
C SER A 72 8.45 12.91 19.41
N GLU A 73 7.25 13.32 19.06
CA GLU A 73 6.99 14.43 18.13
C GLU A 73 7.61 15.71 18.68
N ALA A 74 8.81 16.06 18.22
CA ALA A 74 9.36 17.37 18.36
C ALA A 74 8.98 18.19 17.12
N ASP A 75 8.06 19.12 17.32
CA ASP A 75 7.71 20.24 16.46
C ASP A 75 7.17 19.96 15.04
N GLY A 76 5.86 20.09 14.87
CA GLY A 76 5.30 20.44 13.58
C GLY A 76 3.87 20.00 13.30
N ALA A 77 2.93 20.92 13.55
CA ALA A 77 1.54 20.89 13.09
C ALA A 77 0.55 19.96 13.81
N SER A 78 0.18 20.37 15.01
CA SER A 78 -1.09 20.00 15.65
C SER A 78 -2.26 20.63 14.90
N ASN A 79 -3.10 19.81 14.26
CA ASN A 79 -4.52 20.12 14.11
C ASN A 79 -5.32 18.83 14.28
N GLY A 80 -6.03 18.75 15.38
CA GLY A 80 -6.95 17.66 15.73
C GLY A 80 -6.47 16.90 16.96
N ARG A 81 -6.86 17.38 18.13
CA ARG A 81 -6.78 16.62 19.39
C ARG A 81 -7.75 15.45 19.30
N ASP A 82 -7.24 14.29 18.97
CA ASP A 82 -7.91 13.06 19.36
C ASP A 82 -7.27 12.59 20.66
N GLU A 83 -8.08 12.50 21.71
CA GLU A 83 -7.71 11.98 23.01
C GLU A 83 -7.12 10.58 22.87
N PRO A 84 -6.11 10.18 23.69
CA PRO A 84 -5.62 8.82 23.67
C PRO A 84 -6.76 7.88 24.05
N CYS A 85 -7.22 7.03 23.12
CA CYS A 85 -8.07 5.90 23.46
C CYS A 85 -7.38 5.02 24.47
N GLU A 86 -7.80 5.08 25.72
CA GLU A 86 -7.48 4.09 26.74
C GLU A 86 -8.15 2.75 26.39
N SER A 87 -7.60 2.03 25.42
CA SER A 87 -7.82 0.60 25.29
C SER A 87 -6.58 -0.09 25.81
N GLY A 88 -6.70 -0.81 26.89
CA GLY A 88 -5.60 -1.47 27.61
C GLY A 88 -4.94 -2.66 26.89
N ALA A 89 -4.90 -2.65 25.56
CA ALA A 89 -4.12 -3.55 24.74
C ALA A 89 -2.85 -2.81 24.29
N SER A 90 -1.69 -3.38 24.61
CA SER A 90 -0.40 -2.88 24.11
C SER A 90 -0.43 -2.85 22.60
N ALA A 91 -0.10 -1.70 21.99
CA ALA A 91 -0.03 -1.56 20.54
C ALA A 91 0.95 -2.61 19.94
N PRO A 92 0.61 -3.25 18.83
CA PRO A 92 1.45 -4.28 18.23
C PRO A 92 2.79 -3.71 17.78
N THR A 93 3.86 -4.52 17.94
CA THR A 93 5.23 -4.13 17.59
C THR A 93 5.76 -5.01 16.47
N ILE A 94 6.15 -4.40 15.36
CA ILE A 94 6.78 -5.08 14.23
C ILE A 94 8.24 -4.61 14.12
N GLY A 95 9.15 -5.52 14.48
CA GLY A 95 10.57 -5.20 14.61
C GLY A 95 10.81 -4.15 15.70
N LYS A 96 11.20 -2.94 15.35
CA LYS A 96 11.41 -1.81 16.28
C LYS A 96 10.31 -0.75 16.20
N TYR A 97 9.24 -1.01 15.51
CA TYR A 97 8.17 -0.04 15.27
C TYR A 97 6.91 -0.45 16.02
N THR A 98 6.36 0.48 16.77
CA THR A 98 5.02 0.37 17.33
C THR A 98 4.02 0.79 16.27
N VAL A 99 3.03 -0.05 16.00
CA VAL A 99 2.04 0.13 14.93
C VAL A 99 0.71 0.59 15.52
N ASP A 100 0.14 1.63 14.95
CA ASP A 100 -1.22 2.07 15.25
C ASP A 100 -2.20 1.38 14.28
N ALA A 101 -2.72 0.24 14.68
CA ALA A 101 -3.68 -0.53 13.89
C ALA A 101 -4.99 0.26 13.67
N SER A 102 -5.38 1.15 14.57
CA SER A 102 -6.61 1.94 14.45
C SER A 102 -6.53 2.95 13.29
N VAL A 103 -5.35 3.52 13.08
CA VAL A 103 -5.09 4.41 11.94
C VAL A 103 -5.15 3.64 10.63
N VAL A 104 -4.58 2.43 10.60
CA VAL A 104 -4.68 1.55 9.42
C VAL A 104 -6.14 1.18 9.14
N ASP A 105 -6.88 0.77 10.17
CA ASP A 105 -8.31 0.45 10.08
C ASP A 105 -9.12 1.60 9.48
N ARG A 106 -8.92 2.80 9.99
CA ARG A 106 -9.64 4.00 9.55
C ARG A 106 -9.38 4.32 8.09
N LEU A 107 -8.11 4.42 7.69
CA LEU A 107 -7.76 4.77 6.31
C LEU A 107 -8.07 3.64 5.34
N ALA A 108 -7.76 2.39 5.66
CA ALA A 108 -8.07 1.26 4.80
C ALA A 108 -9.58 1.08 4.61
N GLY A 109 -10.36 1.27 5.69
CA GLY A 109 -11.82 1.16 5.65
C GLY A 109 -12.54 2.24 4.85
N ARG A 110 -11.83 3.29 4.43
CA ARG A 110 -12.35 4.34 3.55
C ARG A 110 -11.71 4.30 2.17
N ALA A 111 -10.39 4.32 2.10
CA ALA A 111 -9.67 4.47 0.84
C ALA A 111 -9.83 3.26 -0.10
N LEU A 112 -9.80 2.02 0.43
CA LEU A 112 -9.92 0.83 -0.41
C LEU A 112 -11.33 0.64 -0.98
N PRO A 113 -12.42 0.76 -0.20
CA PRO A 113 -13.77 0.73 -0.76
C PRO A 113 -14.02 1.82 -1.80
N SER A 114 -13.65 3.08 -1.51
CA SER A 114 -13.78 4.18 -2.47
C SER A 114 -12.99 3.92 -3.76
N ALA A 115 -11.77 3.41 -3.65
CA ALA A 115 -10.97 3.08 -4.82
C ALA A 115 -11.58 1.96 -5.67
N VAL A 116 -12.16 0.95 -5.04
CA VAL A 116 -12.86 -0.15 -5.74
C VAL A 116 -14.09 0.36 -6.49
N ASP A 117 -14.85 1.28 -5.88
CA ASP A 117 -16.12 1.75 -6.43
C ASP A 117 -15.91 2.85 -7.50
N ASP A 118 -14.88 3.70 -7.37
CA ASP A 118 -14.73 4.94 -8.15
C ASP A 118 -13.48 5.00 -9.05
N ALA A 119 -12.43 4.20 -8.77
CA ALA A 119 -11.18 4.27 -9.53
C ALA A 119 -11.12 3.28 -10.70
N ASP A 120 -10.26 3.59 -11.68
CA ASP A 120 -9.92 2.70 -12.78
C ASP A 120 -8.82 1.70 -12.38
N CYS A 121 -8.05 2.00 -11.33
CA CYS A 121 -7.01 1.14 -10.76
C CYS A 121 -6.89 1.35 -9.25
N VAL A 122 -6.78 0.25 -8.50
CA VAL A 122 -6.50 0.25 -7.06
C VAL A 122 -5.02 0.04 -6.81
N VAL A 123 -4.43 0.84 -5.92
CA VAL A 123 -3.02 0.69 -5.49
C VAL A 123 -2.94 0.31 -4.03
N ILE A 124 -2.09 -0.69 -3.70
CA ILE A 124 -1.80 -1.10 -2.33
C ILE A 124 -0.28 -1.18 -2.15
N ASP A 125 0.33 -0.13 -1.61
CA ASP A 125 1.77 -0.05 -1.38
C ASP A 125 2.07 0.13 0.13
N GLU A 126 2.30 -0.96 0.89
CA GLU A 126 2.45 -2.36 0.46
C GLU A 126 1.55 -3.31 1.29
N ILE A 127 1.39 -4.55 0.83
CA ILE A 127 0.83 -5.63 1.63
C ILE A 127 1.99 -6.24 2.44
N ALA A 128 2.11 -5.84 3.71
CA ALA A 128 3.23 -6.18 4.59
C ALA A 128 2.76 -6.34 6.05
N PRO A 129 3.57 -6.93 6.94
CA PRO A 129 3.15 -7.26 8.30
C PRO A 129 2.51 -6.12 9.09
N MET A 130 2.96 -4.86 8.92
CA MET A 130 2.40 -3.72 9.66
C MET A 130 0.94 -3.44 9.30
N GLN A 131 0.57 -3.56 8.03
CA GLN A 131 -0.80 -3.37 7.58
C GLN A 131 -1.70 -4.53 8.00
N LEU A 132 -1.12 -5.73 8.16
CA LEU A 132 -1.85 -6.94 8.57
C LEU A 132 -2.26 -6.93 10.05
N GLU A 133 -1.76 -5.99 10.87
CA GLU A 133 -2.25 -5.75 12.23
C GLU A 133 -3.68 -5.18 12.23
N SER A 134 -4.21 -4.79 11.07
CA SER A 134 -5.58 -4.32 10.85
C SER A 134 -6.40 -5.39 10.15
N ASP A 135 -7.36 -5.98 10.84
CA ASP A 135 -8.36 -6.90 10.25
C ASP A 135 -9.18 -6.20 9.15
N ARG A 136 -9.38 -4.89 9.29
CA ARG A 136 -10.09 -4.09 8.30
C ARG A 136 -9.30 -4.01 7.00
N PHE A 137 -7.99 -3.74 7.08
CA PHE A 137 -7.12 -3.75 5.92
C PHE A 137 -7.14 -5.10 5.21
N VAL A 138 -6.98 -6.20 5.95
CA VAL A 138 -7.02 -7.56 5.39
C VAL A 138 -8.31 -7.81 4.62
N ARG A 139 -9.45 -7.46 5.21
CA ARG A 139 -10.77 -7.63 4.60
C ARG A 139 -10.95 -6.80 3.33
N GLU A 140 -10.63 -5.49 3.38
CA GLU A 140 -10.82 -4.61 2.23
C GLU A 140 -9.79 -4.88 1.12
N ALA A 141 -8.55 -5.25 1.47
CA ALA A 141 -7.56 -5.70 0.49
C ALA A 141 -7.99 -7.00 -0.20
N THR A 142 -8.56 -7.97 0.56
CA THR A 142 -9.14 -9.18 -0.01
C THR A 142 -10.25 -8.84 -1.02
N ARG A 143 -11.18 -7.97 -0.62
CA ARG A 143 -12.27 -7.51 -1.49
C ARG A 143 -11.73 -6.89 -2.78
N ALA A 144 -10.75 -6.00 -2.67
CA ALA A 144 -10.14 -5.35 -3.84
C ALA A 144 -9.53 -6.38 -4.80
N LEU A 145 -8.80 -7.38 -4.27
CA LEU A 145 -8.17 -8.43 -5.06
C LEU A 145 -9.16 -9.41 -5.72
N GLU A 146 -10.40 -9.50 -5.25
CA GLU A 146 -11.44 -10.38 -5.78
C GLU A 146 -12.29 -9.74 -6.90
N LEU A 147 -12.17 -8.45 -7.08
CA LEU A 147 -12.97 -7.71 -8.06
C LEU A 147 -12.24 -7.56 -9.40
N SER A 148 -12.98 -7.08 -10.39
CA SER A 148 -12.45 -6.94 -11.76
C SER A 148 -11.65 -5.66 -11.99
N THR A 149 -11.67 -4.71 -11.03
CA THR A 149 -10.84 -3.51 -11.09
C THR A 149 -9.37 -3.89 -10.95
N PRO A 150 -8.48 -3.47 -11.86
CA PRO A 150 -7.06 -3.80 -11.78
C PRO A 150 -6.44 -3.35 -10.46
N VAL A 151 -5.68 -4.24 -9.80
CA VAL A 151 -4.94 -3.93 -8.58
C VAL A 151 -3.45 -3.93 -8.85
N LEU A 152 -2.76 -2.88 -8.44
CA LEU A 152 -1.30 -2.79 -8.35
C LEU A 152 -0.90 -2.88 -6.88
N ALA A 153 -0.28 -3.98 -6.46
CA ALA A 153 0.17 -4.12 -5.09
C ALA A 153 1.67 -4.37 -4.99
N ALA A 154 2.35 -3.68 -4.05
CA ALA A 154 3.64 -4.12 -3.57
C ALA A 154 3.46 -5.21 -2.52
N ILE A 155 4.28 -6.24 -2.55
CA ILE A 155 4.25 -7.31 -1.56
C ILE A 155 5.68 -7.73 -1.18
N THR A 156 5.88 -8.07 0.08
CA THR A 156 7.20 -8.53 0.55
C THR A 156 7.61 -9.85 -0.10
N LEU A 157 8.90 -10.00 -0.43
CA LEU A 157 9.41 -11.15 -1.20
C LEU A 157 9.31 -12.46 -0.41
N ASP A 158 9.76 -12.47 0.84
CA ASP A 158 10.10 -13.70 1.56
C ASP A 158 8.92 -14.32 2.36
N ALA A 159 7.83 -13.57 2.56
CA ALA A 159 6.69 -14.11 3.29
C ALA A 159 5.86 -15.05 2.40
N THR A 160 5.69 -16.29 2.85
CA THR A 160 4.98 -17.36 2.13
C THR A 160 3.74 -17.87 2.85
N ASP A 161 3.53 -17.45 4.10
CA ASP A 161 2.49 -17.95 4.99
C ASP A 161 1.35 -16.95 5.18
N GLY A 162 0.24 -17.41 5.72
CA GLY A 162 -0.92 -16.60 6.06
C GLY A 162 -1.48 -15.83 4.86
N PHE A 163 -1.93 -14.61 5.11
CA PHE A 163 -2.52 -13.74 4.08
C PHE A 163 -1.55 -13.45 2.93
N LEU A 164 -0.28 -13.18 3.23
CA LEU A 164 0.75 -12.90 2.22
C LEU A 164 0.96 -14.08 1.27
N GLY A 165 1.01 -15.30 1.82
CA GLY A 165 1.08 -16.52 1.02
C GLY A 165 -0.16 -16.74 0.17
N ALA A 166 -1.36 -16.50 0.74
CA ALA A 166 -2.61 -16.63 0.01
C ALA A 166 -2.67 -15.64 -1.18
N VAL A 167 -2.29 -14.38 -0.99
CA VAL A 167 -2.26 -13.37 -2.06
C VAL A 167 -1.28 -13.76 -3.17
N LYS A 168 -0.09 -14.24 -2.82
CA LYS A 168 0.93 -14.67 -3.81
C LYS A 168 0.52 -15.88 -4.63
N ASN A 169 -0.30 -16.77 -4.07
CA ASN A 169 -0.71 -18.02 -4.70
C ASN A 169 -2.04 -17.91 -5.46
N ARG A 170 -2.62 -16.72 -5.57
CA ARG A 170 -3.83 -16.50 -6.37
C ARG A 170 -3.56 -16.76 -7.85
N SER A 171 -4.50 -17.38 -8.53
CA SER A 171 -4.41 -17.68 -9.98
C SER A 171 -4.65 -16.45 -10.87
N ASP A 172 -5.27 -15.40 -10.32
CA ASP A 172 -5.58 -14.13 -10.98
C ASP A 172 -4.53 -13.05 -10.73
N THR A 173 -3.31 -13.45 -10.34
CA THR A 173 -2.18 -12.53 -10.13
C THR A 173 -1.06 -12.74 -11.14
N GLU A 174 -0.47 -11.63 -11.56
CA GLU A 174 0.78 -11.59 -12.33
C GLU A 174 1.88 -10.98 -11.46
N ARG A 175 3.04 -11.66 -11.36
CA ARG A 175 4.16 -11.20 -10.53
C ARG A 175 5.20 -10.45 -11.34
N PHE A 176 5.57 -9.28 -10.86
CA PHE A 176 6.65 -8.44 -11.38
C PHE A 176 7.77 -8.36 -10.35
N VAL A 177 8.88 -9.01 -10.62
CA VAL A 177 10.06 -8.97 -9.73
C VAL A 177 10.90 -7.76 -10.11
N ILE A 178 11.24 -6.91 -9.11
CA ILE A 178 12.16 -5.80 -9.35
C ILE A 178 13.59 -6.32 -9.42
N GLU A 179 14.15 -6.23 -10.61
CA GLU A 179 15.58 -6.47 -10.88
C GLU A 179 16.31 -5.13 -11.09
N PRO A 180 17.57 -5.01 -10.67
CA PRO A 180 18.31 -3.76 -10.79
C PRO A 180 18.31 -3.18 -12.21
N ASP A 181 18.50 -4.03 -13.22
CA ASP A 181 18.62 -3.63 -14.62
C ASP A 181 17.28 -3.28 -15.29
N ALA A 182 16.17 -3.83 -14.79
CA ALA A 182 14.81 -3.61 -15.31
C ALA A 182 14.02 -2.54 -14.54
N ARG A 183 14.56 -2.05 -13.44
CA ARG A 183 13.86 -1.16 -12.50
C ARG A 183 13.29 0.12 -13.14
N ASP A 184 14.02 0.71 -14.07
CA ASP A 184 13.61 1.98 -14.68
C ASP A 184 12.52 1.81 -15.76
N ALA A 185 12.43 0.64 -16.39
CA ALA A 185 11.39 0.30 -17.35
C ALA A 185 10.09 -0.18 -16.68
N LEU A 186 10.17 -0.73 -15.48
CA LEU A 186 9.03 -1.35 -14.79
C LEU A 186 7.82 -0.42 -14.64
N PRO A 187 7.93 0.88 -14.33
CA PRO A 187 6.77 1.76 -14.23
C PRO A 187 5.95 1.85 -15.51
N GLU A 188 6.60 1.86 -16.69
CA GLU A 188 5.86 1.85 -17.96
C GLU A 188 5.22 0.50 -18.23
N THR A 189 5.94 -0.59 -17.99
CA THR A 189 5.39 -1.95 -18.12
C THR A 189 4.13 -2.14 -17.27
N LEU A 190 4.15 -1.65 -16.02
CA LEU A 190 2.99 -1.71 -15.12
C LEU A 190 1.84 -0.81 -15.61
N ALA A 191 2.14 0.39 -16.13
CA ALA A 191 1.12 1.27 -16.67
C ALA A 191 0.44 0.65 -17.90
N GLU A 192 1.20 0.07 -18.83
CA GLU A 192 0.67 -0.66 -19.99
C GLU A 192 -0.16 -1.88 -19.55
N TRP A 193 0.31 -2.60 -18.53
CA TRP A 193 -0.42 -3.73 -17.96
C TRP A 193 -1.79 -3.30 -17.42
N VAL A 194 -1.87 -2.19 -16.67
CA VAL A 194 -3.13 -1.63 -16.16
C VAL A 194 -4.03 -1.17 -17.32
N ARG A 195 -3.51 -0.37 -18.25
CA ARG A 195 -4.28 0.13 -19.43
C ARG A 195 -4.94 -1.00 -20.21
N SER A 196 -4.25 -2.14 -20.35
CA SER A 196 -4.77 -3.30 -21.07
C SER A 196 -5.94 -4.00 -20.36
N ARG A 197 -6.19 -3.68 -19.08
CA ARG A 197 -7.22 -4.29 -18.22
C ARG A 197 -8.33 -3.34 -17.81
N ILE A 198 -8.15 -2.03 -17.97
CA ILE A 198 -9.21 -1.07 -17.74
C ILE A 198 -10.26 -1.26 -18.85
N ARG A 199 -11.50 -1.46 -18.45
CA ARG A 199 -12.63 -1.54 -19.37
C ARG A 199 -12.99 -0.14 -19.85
N PRO A 200 -13.25 0.08 -21.12
CA PRO A 200 -13.83 1.34 -21.59
C PRO A 200 -15.13 1.62 -20.84
N ARG A 201 -15.26 2.82 -20.29
CA ARG A 201 -16.50 3.29 -19.67
C ARG A 201 -17.52 3.65 -20.76
#